data_f6d1d418a305d5948bf7a62cd92b044c
#
_entry.id   f6d1d418a305d5948bf7a62cd92b044c
#
_cell.length_a   1.000
_cell.length_b   1.000
_cell.length_c   1.000
_cell.angle_alpha   90.00
_cell.angle_beta   90.00
_cell.angle_gamma   90.00
#
_symmetry.space_group_name_H-M   'P 1'
#
loop_
_entity.id
_entity.type
_entity.pdbx_description
1 polymer ?
#
loop_
_entity_poly.entity_id
_entity_poly.type
_entity_poly.pdbx_seq_one_letter_code
_entity_poly.pdbx_strand_id
1 'polypeptide(L)'
;MLPGGSARERAGLLESDPSHGYRADRPTATPRPATHQRRPASRRRMKLLSAFLSAFRTPDLRKKLLFTVAIIAIYRLGATLPSPGVSYGNVQKCLDVMETGDGNGVFNLLNLFSGGALLSLSVFALGIMPYITASIILQLLTVVIPRLEQLRKEGQAGQAKITQYTRYLTLGLGVLQASAFVALARSGQLFNGMCQEYPIIPEGTGLPNWLTVSVLVMTMTAGTGVVMWLGELITDRGVGNGMSVLIFTSIAARLPSEGWTIKNNKGWGMFALVLVLVLVVITLVVFIEQAQRRIPVQYAKRMIGRRMYGGTSTYIPLKVNQAGVIPVIFASSLLYLPSLLLQFFDQNNLNDWQTWIQNHLVQPDSPTYISVYFLLIIFFTYFYVSITFNPTEVADNMKKYGGFVPGIRPGKPTAEYLQFILSRITFPGSLYLAAVAVLPNFFFIWLDNQQFQNFPFGGTAVLIMVGVGLETVKQIESQLMQRNYEGFLR
;
A
#
# COMPACT_ATOMS: atom_id res chain seq x y z
N MET A 1 -36.48 -50.27 44.85
CA MET A 1 -36.09 -50.75 46.18
C MET A 1 -35.50 -49.59 46.96
N LEU A 2 -36.30 -49.01 47.82
CA LEU A 2 -35.94 -48.24 49.03
C LEU A 2 -35.54 -49.19 50.11
N PRO A 3 -34.91 -48.87 51.26
CA PRO A 3 -35.14 -47.76 52.19
C PRO A 3 -33.81 -47.14 52.71
N GLY A 4 -33.72 -45.98 53.46
CA GLY A 4 -34.54 -45.51 54.54
C GLY A 4 -33.73 -45.30 55.81
N GLY A 5 -33.97 -44.20 56.55
CA GLY A 5 -33.59 -44.03 57.93
C GLY A 5 -32.73 -42.74 58.16
N SER A 6 -33.29 -41.61 58.61
CA SER A 6 -33.78 -41.13 59.92
C SER A 6 -32.66 -40.82 60.89
N ALA A 7 -32.41 -39.58 61.23
CA ALA A 7 -33.06 -38.74 62.22
C ALA A 7 -32.33 -38.62 63.60
N ARG A 8 -32.34 -37.36 64.09
CA ARG A 8 -32.33 -36.89 65.50
C ARG A 8 -30.95 -36.72 66.18
N GLU A 9 -30.73 -35.61 66.68
CA GLU A 9 -31.15 -34.79 67.78
C GLU A 9 -30.03 -34.51 68.80
N ARG A 10 -29.82 -33.29 69.14
CA ARG A 10 -29.85 -32.59 70.44
C ARG A 10 -28.82 -31.47 70.44
N ALA A 11 -29.13 -30.20 70.53
CA ALA A 11 -29.61 -29.41 71.63
C ALA A 11 -28.65 -29.31 72.84
N GLY A 12 -28.29 -28.08 73.17
CA GLY A 12 -27.65 -27.65 74.43
C GLY A 12 -26.88 -26.37 74.18
N LEU A 13 -27.40 -25.22 74.38
CA LEU A 13 -27.66 -24.31 75.47
C LEU A 13 -26.44 -23.98 76.34
N LEU A 14 -26.31 -22.67 76.51
CA LEU A 14 -25.79 -21.82 77.59
C LEU A 14 -24.59 -20.99 77.18
N GLU A 15 -24.71 -19.70 77.06
CA GLU A 15 -24.97 -18.58 77.99
C GLU A 15 -23.71 -17.79 78.34
N SER A 16 -23.89 -16.46 78.41
CA SER A 16 -23.20 -15.36 79.08
C SER A 16 -21.97 -14.72 78.42
N ASP A 17 -22.11 -13.57 77.80
CA ASP A 17 -22.07 -12.16 78.25
C ASP A 17 -20.88 -11.71 79.10
N PRO A 18 -20.59 -10.41 79.16
CA PRO A 18 -20.12 -9.42 78.16
C PRO A 18 -18.83 -8.72 78.67
N SER A 19 -18.24 -7.93 77.87
CA SER A 19 -17.75 -6.62 78.26
C SER A 19 -16.47 -6.15 77.53
N HIS A 20 -16.52 -4.89 77.22
CA HIS A 20 -15.44 -3.93 77.02
C HIS A 20 -14.80 -3.77 75.62
N GLY A 21 -15.05 -2.55 75.15
CA GLY A 21 -14.03 -1.83 74.42
C GLY A 21 -14.53 -0.97 73.26
N TYR A 22 -15.24 0.06 73.50
CA TYR A 22 -15.42 1.22 72.61
C TYR A 22 -14.05 1.79 72.26
N ARG A 23 -13.67 1.78 70.99
CA ARG A 23 -12.69 2.73 70.47
C ARG A 23 -13.18 3.27 69.14
N ALA A 24 -13.59 4.50 69.24
CA ALA A 24 -13.93 5.41 68.14
C ALA A 24 -12.67 5.77 67.32
N ASP A 25 -12.99 6.22 66.12
CA ASP A 25 -12.19 7.09 65.25
C ASP A 25 -11.05 6.48 64.43
N ARG A 26 -11.44 6.17 63.16
CA ARG A 26 -10.59 6.48 62.03
C ARG A 26 -11.41 7.12 60.91
N PRO A 27 -11.01 8.28 60.39
CA PRO A 27 -11.72 8.98 59.33
C PRO A 27 -11.62 8.23 58.01
N THR A 28 -12.74 8.08 57.34
CA THR A 28 -12.90 7.57 56.00
C THR A 28 -12.07 8.41 55.02
N ALA A 29 -11.00 7.83 54.51
CA ALA A 29 -10.21 8.39 53.38
C ALA A 29 -11.09 8.33 52.12
N THR A 30 -11.59 9.47 51.69
CA THR A 30 -12.19 9.68 50.38
C THR A 30 -11.20 9.29 49.29
N PRO A 31 -11.58 8.48 48.27
CA PRO A 31 -10.69 8.20 47.14
C PRO A 31 -10.48 9.49 46.32
N ARG A 32 -9.28 9.98 46.28
CA ARG A 32 -8.86 11.09 45.39
C ARG A 32 -9.14 10.69 43.94
N PRO A 33 -9.78 11.57 43.13
CA PRO A 33 -9.95 11.30 41.72
C PRO A 33 -8.60 11.24 41.05
N ALA A 34 -8.39 10.17 40.30
CA ALA A 34 -7.19 9.98 39.48
C ALA A 34 -7.10 11.11 38.46
N THR A 35 -6.19 12.05 38.70
CA THR A 35 -5.82 13.09 37.75
C THR A 35 -5.23 12.41 36.51
N HIS A 36 -5.99 12.39 35.44
CA HIS A 36 -5.49 12.08 34.10
C HIS A 36 -4.42 13.11 33.73
N GLN A 37 -3.18 12.83 34.07
CA GLN A 37 -2.05 13.58 33.53
C GLN A 37 -2.02 13.41 32.02
N ARG A 38 -2.46 14.42 31.29
CA ARG A 38 -2.21 14.60 29.86
C ARG A 38 -0.70 14.67 29.66
N ARG A 39 -0.08 13.57 29.24
CA ARG A 39 1.35 13.54 28.86
C ARG A 39 1.54 14.46 27.65
N PRO A 40 2.49 15.40 27.67
CA PRO A 40 2.68 16.36 26.59
C PRO A 40 3.11 15.67 25.28
N ALA A 41 2.59 16.18 24.16
CA ALA A 41 2.77 15.65 22.80
C ALA A 41 4.27 15.53 22.36
N SER A 42 5.17 16.27 23.00
CA SER A 42 6.61 16.23 22.72
C SER A 42 7.28 14.88 23.07
N ARG A 43 6.75 14.12 24.01
CA ARG A 43 7.25 12.77 24.34
C ARG A 43 6.90 11.71 23.29
N ARG A 44 5.95 11.95 22.37
CA ARG A 44 5.66 11.01 21.28
C ARG A 44 6.69 11.02 20.16
N ARG A 45 7.26 12.19 19.82
CA ARG A 45 8.28 12.30 18.74
C ARG A 45 9.60 11.63 19.09
N MET A 46 10.04 11.73 20.35
CA MET A 46 11.26 11.03 20.80
C MET A 46 11.10 9.50 20.83
N LYS A 47 9.87 8.96 20.93
CA LYS A 47 9.64 7.52 20.91
C LYS A 47 9.80 6.89 19.54
N LEU A 48 9.52 7.57 18.42
CA LEU A 48 9.69 7.03 17.07
C LEU A 48 11.17 6.83 16.72
N LEU A 49 12.02 7.83 16.99
CA LEU A 49 13.47 7.72 16.76
C LEU A 49 14.12 6.69 17.70
N SER A 50 13.69 6.62 18.95
CA SER A 50 14.21 5.61 19.90
C SER A 50 13.69 4.21 19.56
N ALA A 51 12.48 4.06 19.02
CA ALA A 51 11.95 2.77 18.52
C ALA A 51 12.74 2.30 17.29
N PHE A 52 13.08 3.20 16.37
CA PHE A 52 13.92 2.88 15.21
C PHE A 52 15.34 2.46 15.61
N LEU A 53 15.96 3.18 16.53
CA LEU A 53 17.28 2.83 17.10
C LEU A 53 17.22 1.50 17.89
N SER A 54 16.13 1.23 18.62
CA SER A 54 15.94 -0.04 19.33
C SER A 54 15.68 -1.21 18.39
N ALA A 55 15.08 -0.97 17.21
CA ALA A 55 14.91 -1.98 16.17
C ALA A 55 16.25 -2.52 15.67
N PHE A 56 17.25 -1.66 15.47
CA PHE A 56 18.61 -2.08 15.09
C PHE A 56 19.37 -2.81 16.21
N ARG A 57 19.02 -2.60 17.48
CA ARG A 57 19.61 -3.31 18.61
C ARG A 57 19.07 -4.73 18.77
N THR A 58 17.88 -5.02 18.25
CA THR A 58 17.24 -6.33 18.36
C THR A 58 17.77 -7.27 17.26
N PRO A 59 18.46 -8.39 17.57
CA PRO A 59 19.19 -9.18 16.58
C PRO A 59 18.32 -9.76 15.47
N ASP A 60 17.09 -10.19 15.76
CA ASP A 60 16.20 -10.78 14.75
C ASP A 60 15.60 -9.70 13.83
N LEU A 61 15.21 -8.56 14.39
CA LEU A 61 14.68 -7.47 13.59
C LEU A 61 15.78 -6.85 12.71
N ARG A 62 17.02 -6.76 13.24
CA ARG A 62 18.19 -6.36 12.47
C ARG A 62 18.45 -7.29 11.29
N LYS A 63 18.35 -8.61 11.48
CA LYS A 63 18.49 -9.60 10.38
C LYS A 63 17.44 -9.37 9.30
N LYS A 64 16.17 -9.18 9.66
CA LYS A 64 15.08 -8.91 8.73
C LYS A 64 15.27 -7.59 7.97
N LEU A 65 15.69 -6.51 8.66
CA LEU A 65 15.97 -5.21 8.04
C LEU A 65 17.16 -5.30 7.08
N LEU A 66 18.26 -5.91 7.49
CA LEU A 66 19.44 -6.10 6.61
C LEU A 66 19.09 -6.95 5.39
N PHE A 67 18.28 -7.98 5.56
CA PHE A 67 17.78 -8.81 4.47
C PHE A 67 16.94 -7.99 3.47
N THR A 68 16.02 -7.16 3.97
CA THR A 68 15.20 -6.26 3.11
C THR A 68 16.10 -5.28 2.35
N VAL A 69 17.07 -4.66 3.01
CA VAL A 69 18.03 -3.74 2.37
C VAL A 69 18.88 -4.46 1.31
N ALA A 70 19.33 -5.69 1.58
CA ALA A 70 20.09 -6.49 0.61
C ALA A 70 19.27 -6.78 -0.65
N ILE A 71 17.99 -7.15 -0.49
CA ILE A 71 17.10 -7.38 -1.64
C ILE A 71 16.86 -6.07 -2.42
N ILE A 72 16.67 -4.94 -1.73
CA ILE A 72 16.54 -3.63 -2.36
C ILE A 72 17.79 -3.31 -3.19
N ALA A 73 18.98 -3.59 -2.68
CA ALA A 73 20.22 -3.39 -3.41
C ALA A 73 20.30 -4.28 -4.67
N ILE A 74 19.92 -5.56 -4.58
CA ILE A 74 19.85 -6.48 -5.74
C ILE A 74 18.85 -5.95 -6.78
N TYR A 75 17.66 -5.51 -6.32
CA TYR A 75 16.65 -4.93 -7.20
C TYR A 75 17.18 -3.68 -7.93
N ARG A 76 17.89 -2.79 -7.24
CA ARG A 76 18.49 -1.59 -7.85
C ARG A 76 19.59 -1.95 -8.85
N LEU A 77 20.43 -2.92 -8.56
CA LEU A 77 21.44 -3.42 -9.51
C LEU A 77 20.78 -3.94 -10.79
N GLY A 78 19.76 -4.78 -10.69
CA GLY A 78 19.05 -5.29 -11.87
C GLY A 78 18.31 -4.21 -12.67
N ALA A 79 17.87 -3.12 -12.01
CA ALA A 79 17.25 -1.98 -12.67
C ALA A 79 18.24 -1.11 -13.45
N THR A 80 19.55 -1.19 -13.17
CA THR A 80 20.60 -0.46 -13.89
C THR A 80 21.31 -1.31 -14.96
N LEU A 81 21.17 -2.64 -14.92
CA LEU A 81 21.80 -3.53 -15.89
C LEU A 81 21.02 -3.50 -17.22
N PRO A 82 21.62 -3.08 -18.34
CA PRO A 82 20.96 -3.08 -19.64
C PRO A 82 20.68 -4.52 -20.10
N SER A 83 19.57 -4.71 -20.81
CA SER A 83 19.22 -5.99 -21.40
C SER A 83 20.19 -6.36 -22.54
N PRO A 84 20.48 -7.65 -22.76
CA PRO A 84 21.33 -8.09 -23.86
C PRO A 84 20.77 -7.62 -25.21
N GLY A 85 21.62 -7.02 -26.06
CA GLY A 85 21.23 -6.50 -27.37
C GLY A 85 20.81 -5.03 -27.40
N VAL A 86 20.84 -4.33 -26.26
CA VAL A 86 20.56 -2.88 -26.15
C VAL A 86 21.89 -2.11 -26.14
N SER A 87 21.99 -1.08 -26.98
CA SER A 87 23.14 -0.16 -26.98
C SER A 87 23.01 0.88 -25.88
N TYR A 88 23.69 0.65 -24.74
CA TYR A 88 23.63 1.56 -23.59
C TYR A 88 24.09 2.99 -23.92
N GLY A 89 25.09 3.15 -24.77
CA GLY A 89 25.58 4.47 -25.18
C GLY A 89 24.55 5.27 -25.98
N ASN A 90 23.77 4.59 -26.83
CA ASN A 90 22.70 5.25 -27.59
C ASN A 90 21.52 5.59 -26.67
N VAL A 91 21.19 4.73 -25.72
CA VAL A 91 20.15 5.01 -24.70
C VAL A 91 20.50 6.25 -23.89
N GLN A 92 21.75 6.40 -23.42
CA GLN A 92 22.17 7.60 -22.69
C GLN A 92 22.05 8.86 -23.51
N LYS A 93 22.50 8.86 -24.77
CA LYS A 93 22.35 10.01 -25.68
C LYS A 93 20.87 10.38 -25.88
N CYS A 94 20.00 9.37 -26.01
CA CYS A 94 18.56 9.60 -26.10
C CYS A 94 17.96 10.19 -24.83
N LEU A 95 18.41 9.77 -23.66
CA LEU A 95 17.96 10.33 -22.38
C LEU A 95 18.39 11.79 -22.24
N ASP A 96 19.62 12.13 -22.63
CA ASP A 96 20.13 13.52 -22.62
C ASP A 96 19.31 14.43 -23.56
N VAL A 97 18.91 13.92 -24.74
CA VAL A 97 18.03 14.65 -25.67
C VAL A 97 16.62 14.84 -25.08
N MET A 98 16.09 13.84 -24.37
CA MET A 98 14.77 13.96 -23.72
C MET A 98 14.76 14.94 -22.52
N GLU A 99 15.86 15.07 -21.80
CA GLU A 99 15.96 16.04 -20.70
C GLU A 99 15.90 17.50 -21.19
N THR A 100 16.25 17.73 -22.47
CA THR A 100 16.22 19.04 -23.11
C THR A 100 14.95 19.30 -23.93
N GLY A 101 14.11 18.28 -24.19
CA GLY A 101 12.91 18.36 -25.03
C GLY A 101 11.59 18.13 -24.27
N ASP A 102 10.46 18.49 -24.92
CA ASP A 102 9.10 18.23 -24.43
C ASP A 102 8.75 16.74 -24.53
N GLY A 103 9.07 15.96 -23.50
CA GLY A 103 8.77 14.52 -23.43
C GLY A 103 7.35 14.21 -22.95
N ASN A 104 6.69 13.20 -23.54
CA ASN A 104 5.32 12.80 -23.20
C ASN A 104 5.17 12.26 -21.76
N GLY A 105 4.22 12.81 -20.99
CA GLY A 105 4.00 12.53 -19.58
C GLY A 105 3.67 11.06 -19.21
N VAL A 106 3.11 10.25 -20.14
CA VAL A 106 2.73 8.86 -19.87
C VAL A 106 3.94 7.94 -19.69
N PHE A 107 4.95 8.06 -20.54
CA PHE A 107 6.19 7.28 -20.42
C PHE A 107 6.96 7.62 -19.14
N ASN A 108 6.85 8.85 -18.68
CA ASN A 108 7.46 9.29 -17.43
C ASN A 108 6.80 8.67 -16.19
N LEU A 109 5.48 8.49 -16.19
CA LEU A 109 4.79 7.77 -15.12
C LEU A 109 5.22 6.30 -15.05
N LEU A 110 5.31 5.62 -16.19
CA LEU A 110 5.81 4.24 -16.23
C LEU A 110 7.26 4.13 -15.79
N ASN A 111 8.08 5.05 -16.25
CA ASN A 111 9.48 5.14 -15.88
C ASN A 111 9.64 5.41 -14.37
N LEU A 112 8.71 6.16 -13.76
CA LEU A 112 8.67 6.38 -12.31
C LEU A 112 8.45 5.07 -11.54
N PHE A 113 7.47 4.25 -11.95
CA PHE A 113 7.19 2.97 -11.30
C PHE A 113 8.28 1.92 -11.53
N SER A 114 8.99 1.99 -12.64
CA SER A 114 10.16 1.13 -12.91
C SER A 114 11.45 1.64 -12.27
N GLY A 115 11.44 2.86 -11.70
CA GLY A 115 12.62 3.48 -11.10
C GLY A 115 13.70 3.90 -12.11
N GLY A 116 13.31 4.22 -13.35
CA GLY A 116 14.23 4.58 -14.44
C GLY A 116 14.64 3.41 -15.35
N ALA A 117 14.25 2.19 -14.98
CA ALA A 117 14.65 0.98 -15.67
C ALA A 117 14.01 0.81 -17.06
N LEU A 118 12.81 1.37 -17.28
CA LEU A 118 12.06 1.22 -18.53
C LEU A 118 12.74 1.92 -19.69
N LEU A 119 13.08 3.18 -19.55
CA LEU A 119 13.73 3.97 -20.61
C LEU A 119 15.14 3.46 -20.90
N SER A 120 15.83 2.88 -19.90
CA SER A 120 17.13 2.23 -20.11
C SER A 120 17.02 0.82 -20.68
N LEU A 121 15.81 0.29 -20.94
CA LEU A 121 15.57 -1.11 -21.36
C LEU A 121 16.39 -2.12 -20.55
N SER A 122 16.42 -1.92 -19.24
CA SER A 122 17.17 -2.78 -18.31
C SER A 122 16.50 -4.15 -18.15
N VAL A 123 17.19 -5.09 -17.50
CA VAL A 123 16.65 -6.43 -17.19
C VAL A 123 15.35 -6.32 -16.39
N PHE A 124 15.24 -5.33 -15.48
CA PHE A 124 14.02 -5.08 -14.69
C PHE A 124 13.18 -3.92 -15.24
N ALA A 125 13.20 -3.70 -16.56
CA ALA A 125 12.51 -2.58 -17.22
C ALA A 125 11.01 -2.51 -16.90
N LEU A 126 10.30 -3.64 -16.92
CA LEU A 126 8.88 -3.70 -16.58
C LEU A 126 8.62 -3.51 -15.07
N GLY A 127 9.65 -3.68 -14.24
CA GLY A 127 9.53 -3.56 -12.79
C GLY A 127 8.46 -4.49 -12.22
N ILE A 128 7.64 -3.95 -11.30
CA ILE A 128 6.60 -4.68 -10.60
C ILE A 128 5.20 -4.51 -11.25
N MET A 129 5.07 -3.68 -12.28
CA MET A 129 3.77 -3.32 -12.89
C MET A 129 2.96 -4.53 -13.38
N PRO A 130 3.54 -5.54 -14.09
CA PRO A 130 2.78 -6.71 -14.52
C PRO A 130 2.16 -7.50 -13.37
N TYR A 131 2.89 -7.59 -12.24
CA TYR A 131 2.39 -8.25 -11.03
C TYR A 131 1.23 -7.50 -10.38
N ILE A 132 1.34 -6.18 -10.27
CA ILE A 132 0.27 -5.34 -9.72
C ILE A 132 -1.00 -5.51 -10.57
N THR A 133 -0.87 -5.38 -11.89
CA THR A 133 -1.99 -5.54 -12.83
C THR A 133 -2.62 -6.94 -12.72
N ALA A 134 -1.81 -7.99 -12.64
CA ALA A 134 -2.28 -9.36 -12.46
C ALA A 134 -3.03 -9.55 -11.13
N SER A 135 -2.48 -9.00 -10.05
CA SER A 135 -3.10 -9.05 -8.72
C SER A 135 -4.44 -8.34 -8.69
N ILE A 136 -4.54 -7.17 -9.33
CA ILE A 136 -5.79 -6.42 -9.49
C ILE A 136 -6.82 -7.23 -10.25
N ILE A 137 -6.46 -7.75 -11.42
CA ILE A 137 -7.35 -8.56 -12.27
C ILE A 137 -7.88 -9.75 -11.47
N LEU A 138 -7.03 -10.47 -10.76
CA LEU A 138 -7.46 -11.62 -9.95
C LEU A 138 -8.33 -11.20 -8.76
N GLN A 139 -8.06 -10.10 -8.10
CA GLN A 139 -8.92 -9.59 -7.03
C GLN A 139 -10.32 -9.24 -7.56
N LEU A 140 -10.41 -8.62 -8.74
CA LEU A 140 -11.69 -8.37 -9.40
C LEU A 140 -12.41 -9.68 -9.77
N LEU A 141 -11.67 -10.64 -10.33
CA LEU A 141 -12.22 -11.94 -10.71
C LEU A 141 -12.68 -12.77 -9.49
N THR A 142 -12.10 -12.61 -8.31
CA THR A 142 -12.56 -13.29 -7.09
C THR A 142 -13.97 -12.86 -6.66
N VAL A 143 -14.44 -11.69 -7.09
CA VAL A 143 -15.81 -11.22 -6.82
C VAL A 143 -16.80 -11.74 -7.84
N VAL A 144 -16.34 -11.91 -9.10
CA VAL A 144 -17.21 -12.29 -10.22
C VAL A 144 -17.32 -13.82 -10.36
N ILE A 145 -16.22 -14.54 -10.09
CA ILE A 145 -16.12 -15.99 -10.28
C ILE A 145 -16.36 -16.72 -8.96
N PRO A 146 -17.50 -17.44 -8.79
CA PRO A 146 -17.84 -18.13 -7.53
C PRO A 146 -16.77 -19.13 -7.06
N ARG A 147 -16.06 -19.77 -7.99
CA ARG A 147 -14.98 -20.72 -7.68
C ARG A 147 -13.77 -20.05 -7.01
N LEU A 148 -13.42 -18.83 -7.42
CA LEU A 148 -12.35 -18.06 -6.81
C LEU A 148 -12.78 -17.49 -5.45
N GLU A 149 -14.06 -17.13 -5.30
CA GLU A 149 -14.63 -16.73 -4.02
C GLU A 149 -14.58 -17.86 -3.00
N GLN A 150 -14.88 -19.11 -3.40
CA GLN A 150 -14.76 -20.29 -2.55
C GLN A 150 -13.32 -20.51 -2.12
N LEU A 151 -12.34 -20.44 -3.03
CA LEU A 151 -10.92 -20.53 -2.70
C LEU A 151 -10.50 -19.48 -1.67
N ARG A 152 -11.01 -18.25 -1.78
CA ARG A 152 -10.74 -17.21 -0.78
C ARG A 152 -11.29 -17.56 0.61
N LYS A 153 -12.45 -18.24 0.69
CA LYS A 153 -13.07 -18.69 1.94
C LYS A 153 -12.32 -19.89 2.56
N GLU A 154 -11.55 -20.65 1.79
CA GLU A 154 -10.71 -21.76 2.28
C GLU A 154 -9.51 -21.29 3.14
N GLY A 155 -9.30 -19.99 3.29
CA GLY A 155 -8.23 -19.43 4.12
C GLY A 155 -6.85 -19.54 3.48
N GLN A 156 -5.81 -19.94 4.24
CA GLN A 156 -4.43 -19.91 3.76
C GLN A 156 -4.16 -20.84 2.56
N ALA A 157 -4.79 -22.01 2.52
CA ALA A 157 -4.61 -22.95 1.41
C ALA A 157 -5.18 -22.40 0.10
N GLY A 158 -6.35 -21.77 0.13
CA GLY A 158 -6.96 -21.12 -1.03
C GLY A 158 -6.19 -19.87 -1.46
N GLN A 159 -5.69 -19.09 -0.50
CA GLN A 159 -4.86 -17.93 -0.79
C GLN A 159 -3.56 -18.30 -1.51
N ALA A 160 -2.92 -19.41 -1.14
CA ALA A 160 -1.74 -19.91 -1.84
C ALA A 160 -2.03 -20.23 -3.32
N LYS A 161 -3.19 -20.83 -3.63
CA LYS A 161 -3.61 -21.08 -5.01
C LYS A 161 -3.89 -19.78 -5.79
N ILE A 162 -4.55 -18.80 -5.16
CA ILE A 162 -4.80 -17.49 -5.78
C ILE A 162 -3.46 -16.81 -6.10
N THR A 163 -2.49 -16.83 -5.18
CA THR A 163 -1.14 -16.30 -5.43
C THR A 163 -0.46 -17.02 -6.60
N GLN A 164 -0.62 -18.33 -6.72
CA GLN A 164 -0.07 -19.08 -7.86
C GLN A 164 -0.70 -18.66 -9.19
N TYR A 165 -2.01 -18.44 -9.24
CA TYR A 165 -2.67 -17.88 -10.43
C TYR A 165 -2.19 -16.46 -10.75
N THR A 166 -1.95 -15.64 -9.72
CA THR A 166 -1.34 -14.31 -9.90
C THR A 166 0.02 -14.41 -10.58
N ARG A 167 0.87 -15.35 -10.17
CA ARG A 167 2.19 -15.58 -10.79
C ARG A 167 2.08 -15.93 -12.27
N TYR A 168 1.20 -16.86 -12.63
CA TYR A 168 1.00 -17.24 -14.04
C TYR A 168 0.48 -16.07 -14.88
N LEU A 169 -0.49 -15.33 -14.35
CA LEU A 169 -1.03 -14.16 -15.04
C LEU A 169 0.03 -13.05 -15.17
N THR A 170 0.87 -12.86 -14.16
CA THR A 170 1.99 -11.91 -14.19
C THR A 170 2.96 -12.22 -15.31
N LEU A 171 3.35 -13.48 -15.48
CA LEU A 171 4.25 -13.88 -16.56
C LEU A 171 3.61 -13.68 -17.93
N GLY A 172 2.32 -14.03 -18.10
CA GLY A 172 1.59 -13.78 -19.34
C GLY A 172 1.49 -12.30 -19.70
N LEU A 173 1.13 -11.46 -18.73
CA LEU A 173 1.11 -10.01 -18.92
C LEU A 173 2.52 -9.44 -19.15
N GLY A 174 3.54 -10.00 -18.49
CA GLY A 174 4.94 -9.64 -18.67
C GLY A 174 5.40 -9.85 -20.10
N VAL A 175 5.10 -11.01 -20.70
CA VAL A 175 5.42 -11.29 -22.13
C VAL A 175 4.71 -10.28 -23.04
N LEU A 176 3.42 -10.02 -22.79
CA LEU A 176 2.62 -9.11 -23.60
C LEU A 176 3.17 -7.67 -23.52
N GLN A 177 3.45 -7.18 -22.32
CA GLN A 177 4.00 -5.84 -22.13
C GLN A 177 5.46 -5.74 -22.65
N ALA A 178 6.29 -6.75 -22.41
CA ALA A 178 7.65 -6.78 -22.95
C ALA A 178 7.66 -6.71 -24.48
N SER A 179 6.79 -7.49 -25.15
CA SER A 179 6.68 -7.47 -26.61
C SER A 179 6.28 -6.11 -27.16
N ALA A 180 5.33 -5.45 -26.49
CA ALA A 180 4.89 -4.10 -26.85
C ALA A 180 6.04 -3.07 -26.69
N PHE A 181 6.76 -3.09 -25.56
CA PHE A 181 7.87 -2.17 -25.32
C PHE A 181 9.07 -2.39 -26.25
N VAL A 182 9.39 -3.64 -26.56
CA VAL A 182 10.46 -3.96 -27.52
C VAL A 182 10.07 -3.52 -28.94
N ALA A 183 8.81 -3.68 -29.33
CA ALA A 183 8.31 -3.18 -30.61
C ALA A 183 8.42 -1.64 -30.70
N LEU A 184 8.03 -0.90 -29.63
CA LEU A 184 8.16 0.55 -29.55
C LEU A 184 9.61 1.02 -29.54
N ALA A 185 10.49 0.30 -28.84
CA ALA A 185 11.92 0.62 -28.83
C ALA A 185 12.55 0.46 -30.22
N ARG A 186 12.08 -0.54 -30.98
CA ARG A 186 12.54 -0.78 -32.36
C ARG A 186 12.02 0.24 -33.36
N SER A 187 10.75 0.66 -33.22
CA SER A 187 10.17 1.69 -34.09
C SER A 187 10.69 3.10 -33.80
N GLY A 188 11.51 3.29 -32.76
CA GLY A 188 11.98 4.61 -32.29
C GLY A 188 10.89 5.44 -31.61
N GLN A 189 9.68 4.92 -31.49
CA GLN A 189 8.54 5.63 -30.89
C GLN A 189 8.60 5.68 -29.35
N LEU A 190 9.41 4.84 -28.72
CA LEU A 190 9.63 4.86 -27.27
C LEU A 190 10.10 6.24 -26.77
N PHE A 191 10.82 6.97 -27.61
CA PHE A 191 11.34 8.31 -27.34
C PHE A 191 10.68 9.36 -28.25
N ASN A 192 9.40 9.20 -28.61
CA ASN A 192 8.65 10.13 -29.46
C ASN A 192 9.30 10.47 -30.83
N GLY A 193 10.05 9.58 -31.39
CA GLY A 193 10.75 9.85 -32.63
C GLY A 193 11.96 10.79 -32.50
N MET A 194 12.26 11.32 -31.31
CA MET A 194 13.42 12.21 -31.09
C MET A 194 14.76 11.49 -31.24
N CYS A 195 14.77 10.17 -31.13
CA CYS A 195 15.98 9.35 -31.16
C CYS A 195 16.13 8.49 -32.42
N GLN A 196 15.55 8.88 -33.54
CA GLN A 196 15.67 8.13 -34.80
C GLN A 196 17.11 8.03 -35.30
N GLU A 197 17.94 9.01 -34.96
CA GLU A 197 19.37 9.04 -35.34
C GLU A 197 20.24 8.05 -34.53
N TYR A 198 19.75 7.60 -33.35
CA TYR A 198 20.49 6.70 -32.46
C TYR A 198 19.70 5.40 -32.23
N PRO A 199 19.82 4.38 -33.09
CA PRO A 199 19.08 3.13 -32.92
C PRO A 199 19.46 2.46 -31.60
N ILE A 200 18.47 2.26 -30.74
CA ILE A 200 18.63 1.66 -29.39
C ILE A 200 18.94 0.18 -29.53
N ILE A 201 18.32 -0.47 -30.51
CA ILE A 201 18.58 -1.87 -30.88
C ILE A 201 19.33 -1.83 -32.21
N PRO A 202 20.69 -1.93 -32.22
CA PRO A 202 21.45 -1.84 -33.43
C PRO A 202 21.15 -3.03 -34.35
N GLU A 203 20.86 -2.73 -35.60
CA GLU A 203 20.76 -3.73 -36.67
C GLU A 203 22.17 -4.15 -37.07
N GLY A 204 22.45 -5.44 -37.03
CA GLY A 204 23.76 -5.95 -37.48
C GLY A 204 24.64 -6.61 -36.40
N THR A 205 24.11 -6.95 -35.24
CA THR A 205 24.83 -7.71 -34.19
C THR A 205 25.13 -9.17 -34.57
N GLY A 206 25.00 -9.55 -35.86
CA GLY A 206 25.26 -10.91 -36.34
C GLY A 206 24.15 -11.93 -36.05
N LEU A 207 23.13 -11.54 -35.31
CA LEU A 207 21.95 -12.36 -34.99
C LEU A 207 20.74 -11.93 -35.86
N PRO A 208 19.91 -12.87 -36.31
CA PRO A 208 18.67 -12.49 -37.00
C PRO A 208 17.75 -11.66 -36.08
N ASN A 209 17.14 -10.64 -36.65
CA ASN A 209 16.29 -9.65 -35.91
C ASN A 209 15.21 -10.28 -35.00
N TRP A 210 14.59 -11.38 -35.44
CA TRP A 210 13.57 -12.08 -34.64
C TRP A 210 14.17 -12.70 -33.36
N LEU A 211 15.42 -13.16 -33.41
CA LEU A 211 16.11 -13.77 -32.27
C LEU A 211 16.50 -12.70 -31.24
N THR A 212 16.99 -11.54 -31.69
CA THR A 212 17.25 -10.38 -30.80
C THR A 212 16.01 -9.91 -30.07
N VAL A 213 14.89 -9.77 -30.78
CA VAL A 213 13.57 -9.41 -30.18
C VAL A 213 13.14 -10.48 -29.16
N SER A 214 13.24 -11.76 -29.53
CA SER A 214 12.86 -12.86 -28.63
C SER A 214 13.71 -12.88 -27.36
N VAL A 215 15.02 -12.69 -27.45
CA VAL A 215 15.93 -12.62 -26.30
C VAL A 215 15.58 -11.43 -25.39
N LEU A 216 15.30 -10.26 -25.97
CA LEU A 216 14.88 -9.08 -25.18
C LEU A 216 13.59 -9.33 -24.43
N VAL A 217 12.55 -9.83 -25.12
CA VAL A 217 11.26 -10.15 -24.48
C VAL A 217 11.43 -11.18 -23.38
N MET A 218 12.20 -12.24 -23.62
CA MET A 218 12.48 -13.26 -22.61
C MET A 218 13.24 -12.70 -21.42
N THR A 219 14.24 -11.85 -21.65
CA THR A 219 15.04 -11.22 -20.57
C THR A 219 14.19 -10.31 -19.71
N MET A 220 13.37 -9.44 -20.30
CA MET A 220 12.49 -8.53 -19.56
C MET A 220 11.41 -9.30 -18.78
N THR A 221 10.86 -10.37 -19.37
CA THR A 221 9.86 -11.22 -18.70
C THR A 221 10.49 -12.01 -17.55
N ALA A 222 11.68 -12.58 -17.77
CA ALA A 222 12.43 -13.24 -16.71
C ALA A 222 12.77 -12.27 -15.58
N GLY A 223 13.16 -11.04 -15.93
CA GLY A 223 13.37 -9.94 -14.97
C GLY A 223 12.15 -9.66 -14.13
N THR A 224 10.96 -9.59 -14.73
CA THR A 224 9.69 -9.44 -13.99
C THR A 224 9.45 -10.62 -13.04
N GLY A 225 9.74 -11.85 -13.47
CA GLY A 225 9.64 -13.04 -12.62
C GLY A 225 10.59 -12.96 -11.41
N VAL A 226 11.80 -12.48 -11.61
CA VAL A 226 12.78 -12.26 -10.52
C VAL A 226 12.29 -11.16 -9.56
N VAL A 227 11.81 -10.03 -10.07
CA VAL A 227 11.27 -8.93 -9.24
C VAL A 227 10.08 -9.39 -8.41
N MET A 228 9.17 -10.16 -9.01
CA MET A 228 8.04 -10.79 -8.29
C MET A 228 8.55 -11.68 -7.15
N TRP A 229 9.50 -12.57 -7.43
CA TRP A 229 10.11 -13.45 -6.43
C TRP A 229 10.80 -12.67 -5.31
N LEU A 230 11.56 -11.60 -5.63
CA LEU A 230 12.18 -10.72 -4.64
C LEU A 230 11.13 -10.05 -3.73
N GLY A 231 10.01 -9.61 -4.30
CA GLY A 231 8.91 -9.02 -3.53
C GLY A 231 8.25 -10.02 -2.57
N GLU A 232 8.01 -11.25 -3.03
CA GLU A 232 7.50 -12.32 -2.16
C GLU A 232 8.50 -12.65 -1.05
N LEU A 233 9.78 -12.70 -1.36
CA LEU A 233 10.85 -13.00 -0.41
C LEU A 233 10.96 -11.93 0.70
N ILE A 234 10.77 -10.65 0.37
CA ILE A 234 10.66 -9.56 1.38
C ILE A 234 9.43 -9.80 2.26
N THR A 235 8.29 -10.17 1.68
CA THR A 235 7.05 -10.40 2.44
C THR A 235 7.20 -11.55 3.42
N ASP A 236 7.87 -12.63 3.03
CA ASP A 236 8.02 -13.83 3.84
C ASP A 236 9.09 -13.68 4.93
N ARG A 237 10.24 -13.10 4.61
CA ARG A 237 11.43 -13.07 5.48
C ARG A 237 11.88 -11.67 5.90
N GLY A 238 11.38 -10.64 5.25
CA GLY A 238 11.75 -9.24 5.49
C GLY A 238 10.81 -8.50 6.42
N VAL A 239 10.67 -7.20 6.17
CA VAL A 239 9.80 -6.28 6.87
C VAL A 239 8.93 -5.54 5.84
N GLY A 240 7.63 -5.51 6.09
CA GLY A 240 6.68 -4.85 5.20
C GLY A 240 6.07 -5.78 4.15
N ASN A 241 5.16 -5.24 3.36
CA ASN A 241 4.70 -5.88 2.15
C ASN A 241 5.76 -5.69 1.06
N GLY A 242 6.40 -6.77 0.61
CA GLY A 242 7.55 -6.70 -0.28
C GLY A 242 7.26 -5.98 -1.59
N MET A 243 6.07 -6.17 -2.16
CA MET A 243 5.67 -5.50 -3.40
C MET A 243 5.58 -3.98 -3.19
N SER A 244 4.94 -3.56 -2.10
CA SER A 244 4.83 -2.14 -1.75
C SER A 244 6.21 -1.51 -1.47
N VAL A 245 7.11 -2.24 -0.81
CA VAL A 245 8.48 -1.78 -0.52
C VAL A 245 9.29 -1.61 -1.81
N LEU A 246 9.14 -2.50 -2.80
CA LEU A 246 9.81 -2.37 -4.09
C LEU A 246 9.30 -1.16 -4.89
N ILE A 247 7.97 -0.89 -4.89
CA ILE A 247 7.39 0.31 -5.50
C ILE A 247 7.93 1.57 -4.81
N PHE A 248 7.90 1.59 -3.47
CA PHE A 248 8.49 2.67 -2.69
C PHE A 248 9.94 2.94 -3.08
N THR A 249 10.74 1.88 -3.22
CA THR A 249 12.14 1.98 -3.60
C THR A 249 12.32 2.54 -5.01
N SER A 250 11.48 2.14 -5.96
CA SER A 250 11.51 2.66 -7.34
C SER A 250 11.26 4.15 -7.38
N ILE A 251 10.21 4.61 -6.69
CA ILE A 251 9.83 6.03 -6.62
C ILE A 251 10.90 6.84 -5.87
N ALA A 252 11.29 6.37 -4.68
CA ALA A 252 12.24 7.08 -3.83
C ALA A 252 13.62 7.26 -4.48
N ALA A 253 14.03 6.32 -5.32
CA ALA A 253 15.32 6.37 -6.00
C ALA A 253 15.40 7.46 -7.09
N ARG A 254 14.27 7.89 -7.63
CA ARG A 254 14.24 8.96 -8.64
C ARG A 254 14.12 10.36 -8.04
N LEU A 255 13.67 10.48 -6.80
CA LEU A 255 13.50 11.78 -6.15
C LEU A 255 14.72 12.69 -6.19
N PRO A 256 15.96 12.19 -5.90
CA PRO A 256 17.15 13.04 -5.93
C PRO A 256 17.49 13.56 -7.34
N SER A 257 17.41 12.71 -8.38
CA SER A 257 17.73 13.10 -9.76
C SER A 257 16.75 14.14 -10.28
N GLU A 258 15.47 13.93 -10.08
CA GLU A 258 14.43 14.87 -10.52
C GLU A 258 14.47 16.20 -9.73
N GLY A 259 14.76 16.13 -8.43
CA GLY A 259 15.00 17.33 -7.63
C GLY A 259 16.18 18.15 -8.16
N TRP A 260 17.24 17.47 -8.58
CA TRP A 260 18.41 18.12 -9.18
C TRP A 260 18.08 18.76 -10.55
N THR A 261 17.29 18.09 -11.37
CA THR A 261 16.82 18.61 -12.68
C THR A 261 15.97 19.86 -12.50
N ILE A 262 15.04 19.89 -11.55
CA ILE A 262 14.25 21.10 -11.22
C ILE A 262 15.16 22.27 -10.81
N LYS A 263 16.15 22.01 -9.94
CA LYS A 263 17.10 23.02 -9.49
C LYS A 263 17.89 23.60 -10.66
N ASN A 264 18.37 22.76 -11.59
CA ASN A 264 19.20 23.19 -12.72
C ASN A 264 18.38 23.97 -13.76
N ASN A 265 17.16 23.54 -14.06
CA ASN A 265 16.33 24.13 -15.10
C ASN A 265 15.57 25.40 -14.65
N LYS A 266 15.16 25.47 -13.37
CA LYS A 266 14.29 26.54 -12.84
C LYS A 266 14.91 27.34 -11.66
N GLY A 267 16.08 26.95 -11.21
CA GLY A 267 16.80 27.65 -10.14
C GLY A 267 16.33 27.28 -8.72
N TRP A 268 17.01 27.85 -7.74
CA TRP A 268 16.81 27.55 -6.31
C TRP A 268 15.44 27.96 -5.77
N GLY A 269 14.84 29.04 -6.29
CA GLY A 269 13.54 29.53 -5.81
C GLY A 269 12.41 28.55 -6.10
N MET A 270 12.34 28.00 -7.31
CA MET A 270 11.34 27.03 -7.71
C MET A 270 11.58 25.68 -6.98
N PHE A 271 12.82 25.24 -6.84
CA PHE A 271 13.16 24.05 -6.08
C PHE A 271 12.68 24.14 -4.63
N ALA A 272 12.91 25.28 -3.96
CA ALA A 272 12.46 25.50 -2.58
C ALA A 272 10.92 25.49 -2.48
N LEU A 273 10.21 26.14 -3.44
CA LEU A 273 8.75 26.15 -3.47
C LEU A 273 8.18 24.73 -3.58
N VAL A 274 8.70 23.95 -4.52
CA VAL A 274 8.31 22.55 -4.72
C VAL A 274 8.57 21.72 -3.45
N LEU A 275 9.71 21.87 -2.82
CA LEU A 275 10.06 21.15 -1.60
C LEU A 275 9.09 21.47 -0.45
N VAL A 276 8.73 22.75 -0.28
CA VAL A 276 7.74 23.17 0.72
C VAL A 276 6.38 22.58 0.42
N LEU A 277 5.95 22.60 -0.84
CA LEU A 277 4.66 22.04 -1.28
C LEU A 277 4.60 20.54 -1.00
N VAL A 278 5.63 19.79 -1.37
CA VAL A 278 5.73 18.34 -1.11
C VAL A 278 5.68 18.06 0.40
N LEU A 279 6.37 18.84 1.24
CA LEU A 279 6.32 18.70 2.70
C LEU A 279 4.92 18.96 3.26
N VAL A 280 4.21 19.94 2.73
CA VAL A 280 2.81 20.23 3.13
C VAL A 280 1.91 19.05 2.75
N VAL A 281 2.01 18.53 1.52
CA VAL A 281 1.23 17.38 1.06
C VAL A 281 1.55 16.14 1.90
N ILE A 282 2.83 15.83 2.14
CA ILE A 282 3.22 14.70 3.01
C ILE A 282 2.61 14.85 4.41
N THR A 283 2.65 16.03 4.99
CA THR A 283 2.12 16.28 6.34
C THR A 283 0.61 16.04 6.37
N LEU A 284 -0.13 16.52 5.36
CA LEU A 284 -1.56 16.33 5.22
C LEU A 284 -1.91 14.85 5.04
N VAL A 285 -1.18 14.15 4.17
CA VAL A 285 -1.37 12.71 3.93
C VAL A 285 -1.11 11.92 5.22
N VAL A 286 -0.01 12.17 5.94
CA VAL A 286 0.29 11.51 7.22
C VAL A 286 -0.81 11.75 8.25
N PHE A 287 -1.34 12.97 8.32
CA PHE A 287 -2.40 13.32 9.26
C PHE A 287 -3.68 12.51 8.99
N ILE A 288 -4.12 12.41 7.74
CA ILE A 288 -5.35 11.69 7.37
C ILE A 288 -5.16 10.17 7.44
N GLU A 289 -4.00 9.63 7.01
CA GLU A 289 -3.69 8.20 7.08
C GLU A 289 -3.63 7.67 8.53
N GLN A 290 -3.33 8.52 9.49
CA GLN A 290 -3.35 8.16 10.91
C GLN A 290 -4.73 8.35 11.55
N ALA A 291 -5.65 9.04 10.88
CA ALA A 291 -6.98 9.28 11.38
C ALA A 291 -7.79 7.98 11.44
N GLN A 292 -8.36 7.69 12.63
CA GLN A 292 -9.16 6.49 12.87
C GLN A 292 -10.34 6.76 13.77
N ARG A 293 -11.49 6.16 13.46
CA ARG A 293 -12.64 6.12 14.36
C ARG A 293 -12.53 4.87 15.24
N ARG A 294 -12.60 5.06 16.55
CA ARG A 294 -12.53 3.97 17.53
C ARG A 294 -13.92 3.59 17.98
N ILE A 295 -14.36 2.36 17.68
CA ILE A 295 -15.65 1.81 18.13
C ILE A 295 -15.39 1.06 19.42
N PRO A 296 -16.00 1.44 20.55
CA PRO A 296 -15.81 0.74 21.82
C PRO A 296 -16.46 -0.64 21.78
N VAL A 297 -15.72 -1.65 22.25
CA VAL A 297 -16.18 -3.03 22.39
C VAL A 297 -15.97 -3.45 23.83
N GLN A 298 -16.99 -4.02 24.42
CA GLN A 298 -16.95 -4.57 25.77
C GLN A 298 -17.05 -6.11 25.71
N TYR A 299 -16.22 -6.77 26.50
CA TYR A 299 -16.29 -8.22 26.67
C TYR A 299 -17.03 -8.55 27.96
N ALA A 300 -17.93 -9.52 27.91
CA ALA A 300 -18.67 -9.97 29.06
C ALA A 300 -17.73 -10.50 30.16
N LYS A 301 -18.01 -10.10 31.40
CA LYS A 301 -17.30 -10.65 32.56
C LYS A 301 -17.78 -12.09 32.80
N ARG A 302 -16.85 -13.03 32.92
CA ARG A 302 -17.17 -14.42 33.32
C ARG A 302 -16.72 -14.66 34.76
N MET A 303 -17.60 -15.18 35.58
CA MET A 303 -17.26 -15.69 36.90
C MET A 303 -16.86 -17.19 36.78
N ILE A 304 -15.66 -17.50 37.20
CA ILE A 304 -15.19 -18.88 37.33
C ILE A 304 -14.85 -19.07 38.79
N GLY A 305 -15.76 -19.73 39.53
CA GLY A 305 -15.69 -19.84 40.99
C GLY A 305 -15.85 -18.48 41.67
N ARG A 306 -14.95 -18.12 42.59
CA ARG A 306 -14.93 -16.82 43.30
C ARG A 306 -14.14 -15.74 42.60
N ARG A 307 -13.54 -16.01 41.44
CA ARG A 307 -12.74 -15.02 40.70
C ARG A 307 -13.47 -14.54 39.46
N MET A 308 -13.51 -13.22 39.30
CA MET A 308 -14.01 -12.56 38.06
C MET A 308 -12.90 -12.50 37.04
N TYR A 309 -13.11 -13.09 35.86
CA TYR A 309 -12.25 -13.01 34.71
C TYR A 309 -12.94 -12.24 33.58
N GLY A 310 -12.20 -11.37 32.89
CA GLY A 310 -12.72 -10.58 31.78
C GLY A 310 -13.22 -9.20 32.18
N GLY A 311 -14.00 -8.59 31.32
CA GLY A 311 -14.49 -7.20 31.50
C GLY A 311 -13.51 -6.13 31.03
N THR A 312 -12.56 -6.50 30.16
CA THR A 312 -11.70 -5.52 29.47
C THR A 312 -12.50 -4.83 28.38
N SER A 313 -12.46 -3.52 28.37
CA SER A 313 -12.96 -2.72 27.23
C SER A 313 -11.83 -2.53 26.23
N THR A 314 -12.11 -2.83 24.98
CA THR A 314 -11.20 -2.58 23.85
C THR A 314 -11.93 -1.73 22.81
N TYR A 315 -11.28 -1.45 21.69
CA TYR A 315 -11.91 -0.73 20.58
C TYR A 315 -11.49 -1.33 19.24
N ILE A 316 -12.42 -1.26 18.27
CA ILE A 316 -12.12 -1.57 16.87
C ILE A 316 -11.69 -0.26 16.21
N PRO A 317 -10.43 -0.16 15.71
CA PRO A 317 -9.99 1.01 14.99
C PRO A 317 -10.41 0.91 13.52
N LEU A 318 -11.33 1.78 13.07
CA LEU A 318 -11.65 1.96 11.66
C LEU A 318 -10.87 3.17 11.14
N LYS A 319 -9.93 2.95 10.22
CA LYS A 319 -9.18 4.03 9.57
C LYS A 319 -10.12 4.83 8.65
N VAL A 320 -9.88 6.14 8.48
CA VAL A 320 -10.59 6.96 7.50
C VAL A 320 -10.29 6.47 6.08
N ASN A 321 -9.01 6.21 5.81
CA ASN A 321 -8.61 5.52 4.60
C ASN A 321 -8.36 4.02 4.91
N GLN A 322 -9.39 3.19 4.73
CA GLN A 322 -9.28 1.73 4.87
C GLN A 322 -8.67 1.07 3.65
N ALA A 323 -8.87 1.66 2.49
CA ALA A 323 -8.39 1.13 1.22
C ALA A 323 -6.88 1.34 1.02
N GLY A 324 -6.25 2.23 1.80
CA GLY A 324 -4.85 2.61 1.60
C GLY A 324 -4.62 3.28 0.24
N VAL A 325 -3.51 2.98 -0.40
CA VAL A 325 -3.13 3.53 -1.70
C VAL A 325 -3.57 2.66 -2.89
N ILE A 326 -4.10 1.48 -2.63
CA ILE A 326 -4.45 0.48 -3.65
C ILE A 326 -5.44 1.02 -4.71
N PRO A 327 -6.53 1.74 -4.36
CA PRO A 327 -7.46 2.30 -5.35
C PRO A 327 -6.80 3.25 -6.35
N VAL A 328 -5.82 4.01 -5.90
CA VAL A 328 -5.09 4.95 -6.76
C VAL A 328 -4.23 4.20 -7.78
N ILE A 329 -3.58 3.12 -7.34
CA ILE A 329 -2.81 2.23 -8.22
C ILE A 329 -3.74 1.54 -9.24
N PHE A 330 -4.95 1.12 -8.82
CA PHE A 330 -5.94 0.52 -9.71
C PHE A 330 -6.41 1.50 -10.79
N ALA A 331 -6.77 2.71 -10.39
CA ALA A 331 -7.22 3.75 -11.29
C ALA A 331 -6.14 4.13 -12.32
N SER A 332 -4.88 4.31 -11.88
CA SER A 332 -3.77 4.59 -12.78
C SER A 332 -3.46 3.43 -13.73
N SER A 333 -3.52 2.19 -13.26
CA SER A 333 -3.31 1.00 -14.09
C SER A 333 -4.41 0.84 -15.15
N LEU A 334 -5.66 1.15 -14.82
CA LEU A 334 -6.78 1.08 -15.77
C LEU A 334 -6.67 2.18 -16.84
N LEU A 335 -6.30 3.40 -16.45
CA LEU A 335 -6.07 4.51 -17.38
C LEU A 335 -4.85 4.30 -18.28
N TYR A 336 -3.94 3.42 -17.89
CA TYR A 336 -2.82 3.05 -18.72
C TYR A 336 -3.21 2.10 -19.88
N LEU A 337 -4.28 1.32 -19.76
CA LEU A 337 -4.72 0.39 -20.82
C LEU A 337 -5.02 1.07 -22.17
N PRO A 338 -5.74 2.20 -22.25
CA PRO A 338 -5.94 2.93 -23.50
C PRO A 338 -4.63 3.34 -24.17
N SER A 339 -3.63 3.78 -23.39
CA SER A 339 -2.33 4.16 -23.93
C SER A 339 -1.58 2.96 -24.50
N LEU A 340 -1.67 1.79 -23.85
CA LEU A 340 -1.10 0.53 -24.38
C LEU A 340 -1.78 0.14 -25.69
N LEU A 341 -3.11 0.22 -25.76
CA LEU A 341 -3.84 -0.11 -26.99
C LEU A 341 -3.44 0.78 -28.16
N LEU A 342 -3.28 2.09 -27.95
CA LEU A 342 -2.85 3.00 -29.00
C LEU A 342 -1.44 2.72 -29.51
N GLN A 343 -0.56 2.12 -28.70
CA GLN A 343 0.80 1.77 -29.09
C GLN A 343 0.87 0.65 -30.15
N PHE A 344 -0.18 -0.17 -30.28
CA PHE A 344 -0.26 -1.20 -31.32
C PHE A 344 -0.68 -0.65 -32.70
N PHE A 345 -1.10 0.61 -32.75
CA PHE A 345 -1.51 1.26 -34.01
C PHE A 345 -0.42 2.19 -34.50
N ASP A 346 -0.39 2.42 -35.82
CA ASP A 346 0.57 3.34 -36.44
C ASP A 346 0.24 4.80 -36.05
N GLN A 347 1.15 5.42 -35.29
CA GLN A 347 0.94 6.76 -34.77
C GLN A 347 0.98 7.87 -35.85
N ASN A 348 1.46 7.55 -37.05
CA ASN A 348 1.50 8.52 -38.16
C ASN A 348 0.16 8.62 -38.89
N ASN A 349 -0.74 7.64 -38.76
CA ASN A 349 -2.05 7.61 -39.40
C ASN A 349 -3.15 7.22 -38.40
N LEU A 350 -3.34 8.07 -37.40
CA LEU A 350 -4.39 7.83 -36.38
C LEU A 350 -5.75 8.20 -36.96
N ASN A 351 -6.72 7.29 -36.78
CA ASN A 351 -8.12 7.56 -37.05
C ASN A 351 -8.70 8.58 -36.04
N ASP A 352 -9.82 9.20 -36.35
CA ASP A 352 -10.45 10.22 -35.49
C ASP A 352 -10.75 9.71 -34.06
N TRP A 353 -11.18 8.45 -33.89
CA TRP A 353 -11.43 7.86 -32.56
C TRP A 353 -10.15 7.64 -31.77
N GLN A 354 -9.03 7.30 -32.43
CA GLN A 354 -7.72 7.11 -31.80
C GLN A 354 -7.16 8.45 -31.32
N THR A 355 -7.27 9.47 -32.16
CA THR A 355 -6.89 10.85 -31.83
C THR A 355 -7.74 11.37 -30.66
N TRP A 356 -9.04 11.06 -30.64
CA TRP A 356 -9.91 11.42 -29.52
C TRP A 356 -9.45 10.76 -28.21
N ILE A 357 -9.14 9.44 -28.20
CA ILE A 357 -8.63 8.73 -27.03
C ILE A 357 -7.29 9.33 -26.58
N GLN A 358 -6.40 9.60 -27.52
CA GLN A 358 -5.09 10.19 -27.21
C GLN A 358 -5.23 11.54 -26.50
N ASN A 359 -6.07 12.42 -27.03
CA ASN A 359 -6.23 13.78 -26.50
C ASN A 359 -7.04 13.84 -25.21
N HIS A 360 -7.96 12.87 -24.95
CA HIS A 360 -8.89 12.94 -23.83
C HIS A 360 -8.60 11.93 -22.71
N LEU A 361 -8.03 10.76 -23.03
CA LEU A 361 -7.82 9.69 -22.05
C LEU A 361 -6.35 9.38 -21.78
N VAL A 362 -5.43 9.79 -22.65
CA VAL A 362 -3.99 9.51 -22.50
C VAL A 362 -3.25 10.73 -21.96
N GLN A 363 -3.63 11.95 -22.39
CA GLN A 363 -2.99 13.17 -21.91
C GLN A 363 -3.41 13.51 -20.48
N PRO A 364 -2.46 13.55 -19.50
CA PRO A 364 -2.75 13.82 -18.10
C PRO A 364 -3.33 15.22 -17.82
N ASP A 365 -3.12 16.16 -18.74
CA ASP A 365 -3.56 17.56 -18.61
C ASP A 365 -5.01 17.76 -19.05
N SER A 366 -5.61 16.77 -19.73
CA SER A 366 -6.98 16.91 -20.22
C SER A 366 -7.98 16.88 -19.04
N PRO A 367 -8.98 17.80 -19.04
CA PRO A 367 -10.02 17.80 -18.00
C PRO A 367 -10.78 16.47 -17.93
N THR A 368 -10.92 15.79 -19.07
CA THR A 368 -11.57 14.49 -19.18
C THR A 368 -10.76 13.41 -18.45
N TYR A 369 -9.45 13.35 -18.68
CA TYR A 369 -8.55 12.44 -17.96
C TYR A 369 -8.66 12.63 -16.45
N ILE A 370 -8.54 13.87 -15.98
CA ILE A 370 -8.61 14.23 -14.55
C ILE A 370 -9.96 13.82 -13.95
N SER A 371 -11.07 14.09 -14.66
CA SER A 371 -12.41 13.73 -14.18
C SER A 371 -12.61 12.21 -14.11
N VAL A 372 -12.19 11.48 -15.14
CA VAL A 372 -12.27 10.01 -15.17
C VAL A 372 -11.38 9.40 -14.08
N TYR A 373 -10.16 9.90 -13.91
CA TYR A 373 -9.24 9.45 -12.87
C TYR A 373 -9.80 9.66 -11.46
N PHE A 374 -10.37 10.84 -11.21
CA PHE A 374 -11.04 11.18 -9.94
C PHE A 374 -12.20 10.22 -9.63
N LEU A 375 -13.07 9.98 -10.59
CA LEU A 375 -14.22 9.07 -10.46
C LEU A 375 -13.78 7.62 -10.26
N LEU A 376 -12.76 7.16 -11.00
CA LEU A 376 -12.21 5.82 -10.85
C LEU A 376 -11.62 5.58 -9.46
N ILE A 377 -10.91 6.56 -8.89
CA ILE A 377 -10.37 6.44 -7.53
C ILE A 377 -11.51 6.27 -6.52
N ILE A 378 -12.57 7.06 -6.62
CA ILE A 378 -13.74 6.94 -5.74
C ILE A 378 -14.38 5.56 -5.91
N PHE A 379 -14.64 5.13 -7.15
CA PHE A 379 -15.21 3.83 -7.44
C PHE A 379 -14.38 2.67 -6.86
N PHE A 380 -13.08 2.64 -7.13
CA PHE A 380 -12.20 1.61 -6.63
C PHE A 380 -12.02 1.65 -5.11
N THR A 381 -12.14 2.81 -4.48
CA THR A 381 -12.10 2.91 -3.02
C THR A 381 -13.29 2.20 -2.39
N TYR A 382 -14.51 2.46 -2.87
CA TYR A 382 -15.71 1.77 -2.39
C TYR A 382 -15.65 0.27 -2.69
N PHE A 383 -15.25 -0.07 -3.90
CA PHE A 383 -15.10 -1.46 -4.33
C PHE A 383 -14.11 -2.22 -3.44
N TYR A 384 -12.92 -1.67 -3.21
CA TYR A 384 -11.89 -2.32 -2.41
C TYR A 384 -12.29 -2.47 -0.95
N VAL A 385 -12.90 -1.44 -0.36
CA VAL A 385 -13.39 -1.48 1.03
C VAL A 385 -14.45 -2.55 1.20
N SER A 386 -15.37 -2.71 0.23
CA SER A 386 -16.43 -3.74 0.28
C SER A 386 -15.87 -5.17 0.24
N ILE A 387 -14.74 -5.39 -0.43
CA ILE A 387 -14.08 -6.70 -0.52
C ILE A 387 -13.24 -7.00 0.72
N THR A 388 -12.53 -5.97 1.22
CA THR A 388 -11.52 -6.17 2.27
C THR A 388 -12.14 -6.28 3.66
N PHE A 389 -13.22 -5.56 3.91
CA PHE A 389 -13.89 -5.54 5.19
C PHE A 389 -15.27 -6.19 5.10
N ASN A 390 -15.43 -7.34 5.75
CA ASN A 390 -16.72 -8.04 5.86
C ASN A 390 -17.35 -7.76 7.24
N PRO A 391 -18.35 -6.86 7.35
CA PRO A 391 -18.98 -6.51 8.62
C PRO A 391 -19.65 -7.68 9.32
N THR A 392 -20.21 -8.63 8.56
CA THR A 392 -20.91 -9.80 9.09
C THR A 392 -19.92 -10.75 9.78
N GLU A 393 -18.81 -11.04 9.16
CA GLU A 393 -17.77 -11.89 9.73
C GLU A 393 -17.15 -11.29 11.01
N VAL A 394 -16.90 -9.98 11.01
CA VAL A 394 -16.40 -9.26 12.18
C VAL A 394 -17.42 -9.31 13.34
N ALA A 395 -18.71 -9.10 13.05
CA ALA A 395 -19.77 -9.16 14.06
C ALA A 395 -19.96 -10.57 14.62
N ASP A 396 -19.86 -11.61 13.78
CA ASP A 396 -19.99 -13.01 14.21
C ASP A 396 -18.77 -13.44 15.04
N ASN A 397 -17.57 -13.02 14.67
CA ASN A 397 -16.37 -13.27 15.45
C ASN A 397 -16.46 -12.56 16.82
N MET A 398 -16.93 -11.30 16.85
CA MET A 398 -17.18 -10.62 18.13
C MET A 398 -18.16 -11.39 19.01
N LYS A 399 -19.28 -11.86 18.43
CA LYS A 399 -20.28 -12.67 19.15
C LYS A 399 -19.68 -13.95 19.70
N LYS A 400 -18.87 -14.67 18.92
CA LYS A 400 -18.18 -15.91 19.34
C LYS A 400 -17.26 -15.69 20.56
N TYR A 401 -16.57 -14.55 20.59
CA TYR A 401 -15.67 -14.20 21.71
C TYR A 401 -16.36 -13.47 22.86
N GLY A 402 -17.70 -13.33 22.84
CA GLY A 402 -18.47 -12.67 23.89
C GLY A 402 -18.30 -11.15 23.95
N GLY A 403 -17.86 -10.54 22.83
CA GLY A 403 -17.73 -9.09 22.66
C GLY A 403 -19.04 -8.48 22.14
N PHE A 404 -19.36 -7.29 22.59
CA PHE A 404 -20.50 -6.52 22.11
C PHE A 404 -20.19 -5.02 22.08
N VAL A 405 -20.88 -4.31 21.21
CA VAL A 405 -20.86 -2.85 21.17
C VAL A 405 -21.90 -2.32 22.15
N PRO A 406 -21.54 -1.41 23.10
CA PRO A 406 -22.51 -0.87 24.05
C PRO A 406 -23.74 -0.27 23.36
N GLY A 407 -24.93 -0.68 23.78
CA GLY A 407 -26.20 -0.23 23.22
C GLY A 407 -26.67 -0.98 21.96
N ILE A 408 -25.90 -1.93 21.42
CA ILE A 408 -26.24 -2.67 20.20
C ILE A 408 -26.25 -4.17 20.49
N ARG A 409 -27.28 -4.89 20.03
CA ARG A 409 -27.35 -6.35 20.20
C ARG A 409 -26.26 -7.04 19.36
N PRO A 410 -25.55 -8.04 19.91
CA PRO A 410 -24.54 -8.79 19.17
C PRO A 410 -25.17 -9.59 18.00
N GLY A 411 -24.45 -9.68 16.88
CA GLY A 411 -24.86 -10.38 15.66
C GLY A 411 -25.27 -9.41 14.55
N LYS A 412 -26.36 -9.69 13.83
CA LYS A 412 -26.81 -8.93 12.66
C LYS A 412 -26.93 -7.42 12.87
N PRO A 413 -27.51 -6.90 13.99
CA PRO A 413 -27.56 -5.46 14.24
C PRO A 413 -26.17 -4.82 14.39
N THR A 414 -25.20 -5.56 14.94
CA THR A 414 -23.81 -5.09 15.03
C THR A 414 -23.17 -5.02 13.63
N ALA A 415 -23.46 -5.97 12.74
CA ALA A 415 -22.96 -5.96 11.35
C ALA A 415 -23.54 -4.76 10.59
N GLU A 416 -24.84 -4.49 10.70
CA GLU A 416 -25.51 -3.34 10.08
C GLU A 416 -24.94 -2.01 10.58
N TYR A 417 -24.68 -1.90 11.88
CA TYR A 417 -24.04 -0.71 12.47
C TYR A 417 -22.62 -0.49 11.95
N LEU A 418 -21.81 -1.55 11.88
CA LEU A 418 -20.46 -1.50 11.32
C LEU A 418 -20.48 -1.08 9.85
N GLN A 419 -21.39 -1.66 9.05
CA GLN A 419 -21.57 -1.31 7.65
C GLN A 419 -21.98 0.15 7.45
N PHE A 420 -22.91 0.65 8.29
CA PHE A 420 -23.32 2.05 8.25
C PHE A 420 -22.15 3.00 8.54
N ILE A 421 -21.36 2.73 9.60
CA ILE A 421 -20.17 3.54 9.91
C ILE A 421 -19.15 3.47 8.78
N LEU A 422 -18.90 2.27 8.25
CA LEU A 422 -17.93 2.06 7.19
C LEU A 422 -18.26 2.89 5.95
N SER A 423 -19.51 2.83 5.46
CA SER A 423 -19.92 3.58 4.27
C SER A 423 -19.79 5.10 4.48
N ARG A 424 -20.07 5.59 5.70
CA ARG A 424 -19.95 7.01 6.05
C ARG A 424 -18.49 7.48 6.15
N ILE A 425 -17.57 6.62 6.58
CA ILE A 425 -16.15 6.95 6.69
C ILE A 425 -15.47 6.81 5.34
N THR A 426 -15.91 5.87 4.49
CA THR A 426 -15.31 5.64 3.16
C THR A 426 -15.51 6.85 2.25
N PHE A 427 -16.63 7.57 2.35
CA PHE A 427 -16.89 8.74 1.51
C PHE A 427 -15.82 9.84 1.66
N PRO A 428 -15.56 10.41 2.85
CA PRO A 428 -14.50 11.40 3.00
C PRO A 428 -13.12 10.83 2.72
N GLY A 429 -12.89 9.52 2.98
CA GLY A 429 -11.64 8.84 2.64
C GLY A 429 -11.39 8.75 1.14
N SER A 430 -12.42 8.41 0.33
CA SER A 430 -12.31 8.34 -1.12
C SER A 430 -12.11 9.72 -1.75
N LEU A 431 -12.84 10.73 -1.25
CA LEU A 431 -12.70 12.10 -1.71
C LEU A 431 -11.28 12.66 -1.45
N TYR A 432 -10.75 12.37 -0.25
CA TYR A 432 -9.39 12.73 0.10
C TYR A 432 -8.36 12.07 -0.83
N LEU A 433 -8.46 10.75 -1.06
CA LEU A 433 -7.55 10.03 -1.96
C LEU A 433 -7.59 10.61 -3.37
N ALA A 434 -8.79 10.84 -3.91
CA ALA A 434 -8.98 11.40 -5.23
C ALA A 434 -8.43 12.85 -5.32
N ALA A 435 -8.68 13.68 -4.31
CA ALA A 435 -8.18 15.05 -4.26
C ALA A 435 -6.64 15.09 -4.23
N VAL A 436 -6.00 14.30 -3.38
CA VAL A 436 -4.53 14.27 -3.30
C VAL A 436 -3.89 13.69 -4.56
N ALA A 437 -4.51 12.68 -5.17
CA ALA A 437 -4.00 12.09 -6.41
C ALA A 437 -4.04 13.07 -7.60
N VAL A 438 -5.08 13.91 -7.67
CA VAL A 438 -5.32 14.85 -8.77
C VAL A 438 -4.67 16.23 -8.51
N LEU A 439 -4.35 16.56 -7.25
CA LEU A 439 -3.81 17.86 -6.86
C LEU A 439 -2.60 18.31 -7.71
N PRO A 440 -1.60 17.47 -8.04
CA PRO A 440 -0.49 17.90 -8.89
C PRO A 440 -0.92 18.27 -10.30
N ASN A 441 -1.92 17.59 -10.88
CA ASN A 441 -2.42 17.91 -12.21
C ASN A 441 -3.02 19.33 -12.26
N PHE A 442 -3.71 19.76 -11.20
CA PHE A 442 -4.18 21.14 -11.09
C PHE A 442 -3.03 22.16 -11.01
N PHE A 443 -1.95 21.80 -10.31
CA PHE A 443 -0.77 22.65 -10.22
C PHE A 443 -0.10 22.81 -11.59
N PHE A 444 -0.06 21.76 -12.40
CA PHE A 444 0.50 21.81 -13.75
C PHE A 444 -0.31 22.72 -14.68
N ILE A 445 -1.64 22.61 -14.62
CA ILE A 445 -2.54 23.48 -15.42
C ILE A 445 -2.39 24.96 -14.99
N TRP A 446 -2.27 25.23 -13.67
CA TRP A 446 -2.21 26.60 -13.15
C TRP A 446 -0.86 27.28 -13.43
N LEU A 447 0.23 26.55 -13.49
CA LEU A 447 1.58 27.08 -13.78
C LEU A 447 1.86 27.27 -15.27
N ASP A 448 0.95 26.86 -16.17
CA ASP A 448 1.04 27.01 -17.65
C ASP A 448 2.40 26.61 -18.25
N ASN A 449 3.05 25.61 -17.66
CA ASN A 449 4.38 25.17 -18.05
C ASN A 449 4.36 23.67 -18.38
N GLN A 450 4.36 23.35 -19.67
CA GLN A 450 4.43 21.98 -20.19
C GLN A 450 5.65 21.18 -19.68
N GLN A 451 6.69 21.87 -19.22
CA GLN A 451 7.90 21.27 -18.66
C GLN A 451 7.72 20.59 -17.28
N PHE A 452 6.56 20.80 -16.60
CA PHE A 452 6.23 20.11 -15.35
C PHE A 452 5.49 18.78 -15.54
N GLN A 453 5.19 18.38 -16.77
CA GLN A 453 4.56 17.08 -17.05
C GLN A 453 5.40 15.90 -16.56
N ASN A 454 6.69 16.10 -16.33
CA ASN A 454 7.65 15.11 -15.84
C ASN A 454 7.85 15.13 -14.32
N PHE A 455 6.88 15.73 -13.57
CA PHE A 455 7.06 15.92 -12.14
C PHE A 455 6.86 14.60 -11.36
N PRO A 456 7.92 14.02 -10.79
CA PRO A 456 7.86 12.72 -10.10
C PRO A 456 7.16 12.80 -8.74
N PHE A 457 6.87 14.01 -8.27
CA PHE A 457 6.11 14.25 -7.06
C PHE A 457 4.60 14.26 -7.29
N GLY A 458 4.12 13.57 -8.33
CA GLY A 458 2.70 13.37 -8.54
C GLY A 458 2.00 12.87 -7.29
N GLY A 459 0.74 13.25 -7.07
CA GLY A 459 -0.02 12.86 -5.88
C GLY A 459 0.00 11.37 -5.61
N THR A 460 0.01 10.56 -6.66
CA THR A 460 0.13 9.09 -6.61
C THR A 460 1.45 8.66 -5.96
N ALA A 461 2.57 9.23 -6.39
CA ALA A 461 3.89 8.88 -5.86
C ALA A 461 4.03 9.25 -4.37
N VAL A 462 3.56 10.44 -3.99
CA VAL A 462 3.57 10.89 -2.60
C VAL A 462 2.65 10.02 -1.72
N LEU A 463 1.44 9.68 -2.21
CA LEU A 463 0.52 8.79 -1.50
C LEU A 463 1.13 7.41 -1.27
N ILE A 464 1.75 6.83 -2.30
CA ILE A 464 2.40 5.52 -2.21
C ILE A 464 3.57 5.57 -1.23
N MET A 465 4.43 6.57 -1.33
CA MET A 465 5.58 6.71 -0.42
C MET A 465 5.16 6.84 1.04
N VAL A 466 4.21 7.72 1.33
CA VAL A 466 3.75 7.95 2.70
C VAL A 466 2.97 6.75 3.22
N GLY A 467 2.07 6.18 2.42
CA GLY A 467 1.26 5.03 2.80
C GLY A 467 2.11 3.81 3.13
N VAL A 468 3.01 3.44 2.22
CA VAL A 468 3.94 2.30 2.41
C VAL A 468 4.90 2.55 3.58
N GLY A 469 5.45 3.76 3.68
CA GLY A 469 6.33 4.13 4.79
C GLY A 469 5.65 3.99 6.15
N LEU A 470 4.41 4.51 6.29
CA LEU A 470 3.64 4.39 7.52
C LEU A 470 3.26 2.93 7.85
N GLU A 471 2.89 2.15 6.83
CA GLU A 471 2.56 0.74 7.03
C GLU A 471 3.78 -0.06 7.50
N THR A 472 4.93 0.14 6.87
CA THR A 472 6.20 -0.50 7.24
C THR A 472 6.61 -0.13 8.67
N VAL A 473 6.52 1.15 9.05
CA VAL A 473 6.81 1.61 10.43
C VAL A 473 5.86 0.95 11.44
N LYS A 474 4.56 0.87 11.16
CA LYS A 474 3.59 0.19 12.04
C LYS A 474 3.87 -1.30 12.19
N GLN A 475 4.32 -1.98 11.15
CA GLN A 475 4.72 -3.38 11.24
C GLN A 475 5.97 -3.57 12.10
N ILE A 476 6.96 -2.69 11.97
CA ILE A 476 8.15 -2.67 12.83
C ILE A 476 7.76 -2.45 14.30
N GLU A 477 6.90 -1.47 14.58
CA GLU A 477 6.40 -1.21 15.94
C GLU A 477 5.64 -2.41 16.52
N SER A 478 4.81 -3.07 15.72
CA SER A 478 4.07 -4.26 16.14
C SER A 478 5.00 -5.42 16.51
N GLN A 479 6.03 -5.69 15.70
CA GLN A 479 7.02 -6.73 15.99
C GLN A 479 7.87 -6.39 17.22
N LEU A 480 8.20 -5.14 17.47
CA LEU A 480 8.87 -4.70 18.68
C LEU A 480 8.01 -4.88 19.94
N MET A 481 6.71 -4.54 19.84
CA MET A 481 5.78 -4.71 20.97
C MET A 481 5.58 -6.19 21.35
N GLN A 482 5.43 -7.08 20.37
CA GLN A 482 5.29 -8.52 20.63
C GLN A 482 6.46 -9.08 21.46
N ARG A 483 7.67 -8.68 21.16
CA ARG A 483 8.87 -9.11 21.90
C ARG A 483 9.00 -8.52 23.31
N ASN A 484 8.56 -7.30 23.51
CA ASN A 484 8.57 -6.72 24.86
C ASN A 484 7.63 -7.50 25.81
N TYR A 485 6.55 -8.10 25.28
CA TYR A 485 5.68 -8.99 26.06
C TYR A 485 6.33 -10.35 26.36
N GLU A 486 7.08 -10.94 25.44
CA GLU A 486 7.81 -12.20 25.68
C GLU A 486 8.92 -12.05 26.73
N GLY A 487 9.55 -10.88 26.83
CA GLY A 487 10.53 -10.56 27.85
C GLY A 487 9.97 -10.42 29.27
N PHE A 488 8.66 -10.21 29.43
CA PHE A 488 7.98 -10.15 30.72
C PHE A 488 7.51 -11.53 31.24
N LEU A 489 7.53 -12.55 30.38
CA LEU A 489 7.11 -13.92 30.69
C LEU A 489 8.30 -14.86 30.95
N ARG A 490 9.50 -14.37 30.83
CA ARG A 490 10.74 -15.02 31.31
C ARG A 490 11.19 -14.30 32.57
#